data_f84568afdeb6b670ebf929e0658e7ea1
#
_entry.id   f84568afdeb6b670ebf929e0658e7ea1
#
_cell.length_a   1.000
_cell.length_b   1.000
_cell.length_c   1.000
_cell.angle_alpha   90.00
_cell.angle_beta   90.00
_cell.angle_gamma   90.00
#
_symmetry.space_group_name_H-M   'P 1'
#
loop_
_entity.id
_entity.type
_entity.pdbx_description
1 polymer ?
#
loop_
_entity_poly.entity_id
_entity_poly.type
_entity_poly.pdbx_seq_one_letter_code
_entity_poly.pdbx_strand_id
1 'polypeptide(L)'
;MTTEQLNEIAERFAIEGDVKSYAPYGDGHINDTYLIITTKRKYILQRINNSVFKDVDLLMDNIEKVLAHAKSSIVSAGGDPEREAMTLIYTKDGKKYYRFGDKYYRVYIFIDKTLSLNLARNENDFYESGVGFGKFARLLNGFDAGEIHDVIPDFHNTRVRYDNFVKALEADKYGRASECAEEIKFVTDRREVCGRLVDMLASGRLKSRVTHNDTKLNNVLLDEKTGKAVAVIDLDTVMSGSVCYDFGDSVRFGCSTALEDEENLEKVHFSLALFDVYSRGFLGALGGVLSPAEVDSMPLGSVMMTLECGIRFLTDYLDGDNYFKVSKDKHNLIRCRTQFKLVSEMEDSFDKMLAIVHKYA
;
A
#
# COMPACT_ATOMS: atom_id res chain seq x y z
N MET A 1 -0.35 25.65 5.30
CA MET A 1 -1.18 26.15 6.42
C MET A 1 -0.37 27.13 7.24
N THR A 2 -1.01 28.12 7.89
CA THR A 2 -0.31 29.01 8.85
C THR A 2 -0.18 28.32 10.21
N THR A 3 0.73 28.80 11.05
CA THR A 3 0.91 28.27 12.42
C THR A 3 -0.35 28.47 13.28
N GLU A 4 -1.07 29.59 13.08
CA GLU A 4 -2.33 29.87 13.77
C GLU A 4 -3.40 28.85 13.44
N GLN A 5 -3.53 28.47 12.15
CA GLN A 5 -4.47 27.43 11.72
C GLN A 5 -4.10 26.05 12.29
N LEU A 6 -2.80 25.72 12.32
CA LEU A 6 -2.34 24.46 12.92
C LEU A 6 -2.63 24.42 14.44
N ASN A 7 -2.46 25.54 15.16
CA ASN A 7 -2.79 25.66 16.57
C ASN A 7 -4.30 25.44 16.79
N GLU A 8 -5.14 26.16 16.04
CA GLU A 8 -6.62 26.04 16.15
C GLU A 8 -7.09 24.61 15.95
N ILE A 9 -6.51 23.88 14.96
CA ILE A 9 -6.85 22.49 14.69
C ILE A 9 -6.34 21.58 15.82
N ALA A 10 -5.07 21.73 16.23
CA ALA A 10 -4.45 20.89 17.25
C ALA A 10 -5.16 21.01 18.61
N GLU A 11 -5.64 22.22 18.98
CA GLU A 11 -6.41 22.47 20.21
C GLU A 11 -7.73 21.71 20.29
N ARG A 12 -8.26 21.22 19.16
CA ARG A 12 -9.47 20.39 19.14
C ARG A 12 -9.24 18.95 19.58
N PHE A 13 -8.02 18.48 19.50
CA PHE A 13 -7.64 17.11 19.86
C PHE A 13 -7.19 16.98 21.31
N ALA A 14 -7.30 15.78 21.88
CA ALA A 14 -6.83 15.44 23.22
C ALA A 14 -5.30 15.24 23.26
N ILE A 15 -4.57 16.21 22.71
CA ILE A 15 -3.09 16.24 22.70
C ILE A 15 -2.60 16.57 24.10
N GLU A 16 -1.58 15.83 24.58
CA GLU A 16 -0.97 16.07 25.88
C GLU A 16 0.21 17.03 25.80
N GLY A 17 0.27 17.95 26.76
CA GLY A 17 1.34 18.95 26.89
C GLY A 17 1.12 20.18 26.00
N ASP A 18 1.96 21.19 26.21
CA ASP A 18 1.91 22.44 25.44
C ASP A 18 2.65 22.25 24.12
N VAL A 19 2.06 22.69 23.02
CA VAL A 19 2.68 22.63 21.70
C VAL A 19 3.87 23.59 21.63
N LYS A 20 5.02 23.08 21.19
CA LYS A 20 6.27 23.84 21.01
C LYS A 20 6.51 24.21 19.56
N SER A 21 6.22 23.29 18.63
CA SER A 21 6.47 23.53 17.21
C SER A 21 5.66 22.59 16.31
N TYR A 22 5.57 23.03 15.05
CA TYR A 22 5.04 22.27 13.91
C TYR A 22 6.08 22.21 12.81
N ALA A 23 6.19 21.10 12.11
CA ALA A 23 7.01 20.96 10.91
C ALA A 23 6.28 20.08 9.88
N PRO A 24 6.38 20.37 8.56
CA PRO A 24 6.00 19.39 7.55
C PRO A 24 6.77 18.09 7.79
N TYR A 25 6.12 16.95 7.57
CA TYR A 25 6.71 15.64 7.87
C TYR A 25 6.36 14.60 6.81
N GLY A 26 7.37 13.86 6.35
CA GLY A 26 7.24 12.80 5.37
C GLY A 26 7.05 13.29 3.93
N ASP A 27 7.19 12.35 2.98
CA ASP A 27 7.11 12.59 1.54
C ASP A 27 5.78 12.08 0.94
N GLY A 28 4.74 11.90 1.77
CA GLY A 28 3.44 11.39 1.34
C GLY A 28 2.80 12.27 0.27
N HIS A 29 2.27 11.64 -0.80
CA HIS A 29 1.70 12.37 -1.95
C HIS A 29 0.20 12.64 -1.83
N ILE A 30 -0.50 11.94 -0.93
CA ILE A 30 -1.96 11.99 -0.81
C ILE A 30 -2.38 12.97 0.29
N ASN A 31 -1.85 12.80 1.50
CA ASN A 31 -2.19 13.59 2.67
C ASN A 31 -1.12 14.61 3.00
N ASP A 32 -1.50 15.82 3.44
CA ASP A 32 -0.55 16.76 4.02
C ASP A 32 -0.29 16.35 5.48
N THR A 33 0.96 16.10 5.82
CA THR A 33 1.36 15.60 7.13
C THR A 33 2.25 16.59 7.86
N TYR A 34 2.01 16.78 9.15
CA TYR A 34 2.76 17.66 10.04
C TYR A 34 3.16 16.91 11.30
N LEU A 35 4.40 17.08 11.72
CA LEU A 35 4.89 16.69 13.04
C LEU A 35 4.54 17.79 14.05
N ILE A 36 3.87 17.43 15.14
CA ILE A 36 3.63 18.29 16.29
C ILE A 36 4.56 17.86 17.42
N ILE A 37 5.35 18.81 17.95
CA ILE A 37 6.19 18.60 19.13
C ILE A 37 5.57 19.31 20.31
N THR A 38 5.30 18.57 21.38
CA THR A 38 4.79 19.14 22.64
C THR A 38 5.83 19.02 23.76
N THR A 39 5.47 19.53 24.95
CA THR A 39 6.29 19.37 26.16
C THR A 39 6.34 17.93 26.67
N LYS A 40 5.42 17.07 26.25
CA LYS A 40 5.31 15.67 26.72
C LYS A 40 5.70 14.63 25.68
N ARG A 41 5.17 14.76 24.45
CA ARG A 41 5.40 13.77 23.38
C ARG A 41 5.20 14.41 22.00
N LYS A 42 5.40 13.62 20.95
CA LYS A 42 5.21 14.04 19.56
C LYS A 42 3.94 13.41 18.98
N TYR A 43 3.36 14.09 17.98
CA TYR A 43 2.17 13.65 17.28
C TYR A 43 2.31 13.86 15.78
N ILE A 44 1.57 13.12 15.00
CA ILE A 44 1.37 13.32 13.56
C ILE A 44 -0.03 13.90 13.35
N LEU A 45 -0.11 15.10 12.80
CA LEU A 45 -1.35 15.71 12.31
C LEU A 45 -1.40 15.50 10.80
N GLN A 46 -2.49 14.92 10.30
CA GLN A 46 -2.70 14.73 8.87
C GLN A 46 -3.97 15.40 8.39
N ARG A 47 -3.89 16.09 7.25
CA ARG A 47 -5.05 16.51 6.47
C ARG A 47 -5.44 15.38 5.53
N ILE A 48 -6.61 14.82 5.73
CA ILE A 48 -7.17 13.76 4.88
C ILE A 48 -7.52 14.34 3.51
N ASN A 49 -7.08 13.68 2.43
CA ASN A 49 -7.43 14.08 1.08
C ASN A 49 -8.84 13.58 0.70
N ASN A 50 -9.84 14.41 0.96
CA ASN A 50 -11.24 14.11 0.66
C ASN A 50 -11.61 14.18 -0.84
N SER A 51 -10.66 14.49 -1.72
CA SER A 51 -10.85 14.30 -3.16
C SER A 51 -10.65 12.83 -3.57
N VAL A 52 -9.82 12.10 -2.84
CA VAL A 52 -9.58 10.67 -3.00
C VAL A 52 -10.55 9.87 -2.12
N PHE A 53 -10.56 10.15 -0.81
CA PHE A 53 -11.43 9.48 0.16
C PHE A 53 -12.72 10.29 0.32
N LYS A 54 -13.74 9.92 -0.47
CA LYS A 54 -15.00 10.68 -0.56
C LYS A 54 -15.81 10.65 0.72
N ASP A 55 -15.77 9.52 1.44
CA ASP A 55 -16.45 9.32 2.71
C ASP A 55 -15.42 9.16 3.83
N VAL A 56 -15.20 10.28 4.56
CA VAL A 56 -14.23 10.32 5.65
C VAL A 56 -14.72 9.54 6.88
N ASP A 57 -16.04 9.42 7.07
CA ASP A 57 -16.60 8.63 8.18
C ASP A 57 -16.29 7.15 7.98
N LEU A 58 -16.53 6.60 6.79
CA LEU A 58 -16.22 5.20 6.48
C LEU A 58 -14.72 4.92 6.56
N LEU A 59 -13.87 5.84 6.05
CA LEU A 59 -12.42 5.74 6.17
C LEU A 59 -11.97 5.62 7.63
N MET A 60 -12.45 6.53 8.48
CA MET A 60 -12.04 6.57 9.88
C MET A 60 -12.66 5.45 10.70
N ASP A 61 -13.78 4.89 10.26
CA ASP A 61 -14.38 3.68 10.85
C ASP A 61 -13.51 2.45 10.59
N ASN A 62 -13.05 2.26 9.35
CA ASN A 62 -12.10 1.18 9.01
C ASN A 62 -10.83 1.27 9.86
N ILE A 63 -10.20 2.45 9.91
CA ILE A 63 -8.96 2.67 10.66
C ILE A 63 -9.15 2.35 12.14
N GLU A 64 -10.22 2.83 12.75
CA GLU A 64 -10.51 2.57 14.17
C GLU A 64 -10.69 1.08 14.46
N LYS A 65 -11.51 0.37 13.67
CA LYS A 65 -11.76 -1.07 13.81
C LYS A 65 -10.46 -1.89 13.66
N VAL A 66 -9.68 -1.59 12.62
CA VAL A 66 -8.40 -2.27 12.36
C VAL A 66 -7.43 -2.04 13.51
N LEU A 67 -7.28 -0.78 13.96
CA LEU A 67 -6.39 -0.47 15.08
C LEU A 67 -6.84 -1.12 16.39
N ALA A 68 -8.14 -1.14 16.69
CA ALA A 68 -8.68 -1.79 17.88
C ALA A 68 -8.37 -3.30 17.89
N HIS A 69 -8.62 -3.99 16.76
CA HIS A 69 -8.34 -5.42 16.62
C HIS A 69 -6.82 -5.71 16.71
N ALA A 70 -6.00 -4.97 15.96
CA ALA A 70 -4.55 -5.15 15.98
C ALA A 70 -3.96 -4.94 17.39
N LYS A 71 -4.38 -3.89 18.10
CA LYS A 71 -3.94 -3.62 19.47
C LYS A 71 -4.35 -4.72 20.45
N SER A 72 -5.58 -5.23 20.32
CA SER A 72 -6.04 -6.37 21.13
C SER A 72 -5.16 -7.61 20.90
N SER A 73 -4.83 -7.90 19.63
CA SER A 73 -3.96 -9.00 19.25
C SER A 73 -2.53 -8.83 19.79
N ILE A 74 -1.98 -7.60 19.73
CA ILE A 74 -0.64 -7.26 20.27
C ILE A 74 -0.60 -7.49 21.78
N VAL A 75 -1.59 -6.95 22.51
CA VAL A 75 -1.67 -7.15 23.98
C VAL A 75 -1.78 -8.63 24.33
N SER A 76 -2.59 -9.40 23.60
CA SER A 76 -2.75 -10.84 23.82
C SER A 76 -1.44 -11.62 23.58
N ALA A 77 -0.57 -11.10 22.70
CA ALA A 77 0.76 -11.66 22.45
C ALA A 77 1.84 -11.14 23.41
N GLY A 78 1.50 -10.25 24.36
CA GLY A 78 2.44 -9.66 25.32
C GLY A 78 3.30 -8.52 24.74
N GLY A 79 2.89 -7.94 23.62
CA GLY A 79 3.55 -6.80 22.95
C GLY A 79 3.10 -5.44 23.48
N ASP A 80 3.68 -4.38 22.92
CA ASP A 80 3.39 -2.99 23.25
C ASP A 80 2.49 -2.34 22.17
N PRO A 81 1.18 -2.16 22.43
CA PRO A 81 0.25 -1.64 21.45
C PRO A 81 0.46 -0.17 21.07
N GLU A 82 1.16 0.65 21.88
CA GLU A 82 1.54 1.99 21.49
C GLU A 82 2.78 2.04 20.59
N ARG A 83 3.62 1.01 20.69
CA ARG A 83 4.84 0.90 19.88
C ARG A 83 4.59 0.16 18.57
N GLU A 84 3.79 -0.91 18.61
CA GLU A 84 3.64 -1.85 17.50
C GLU A 84 2.43 -1.55 16.58
N ALA A 85 1.58 -0.57 16.95
CA ALA A 85 0.49 -0.10 16.13
C ALA A 85 0.31 1.41 16.27
N MET A 86 -0.29 2.04 15.24
CA MET A 86 -0.68 3.44 15.30
C MET A 86 -1.68 3.68 16.43
N THR A 87 -1.64 4.87 17.04
CA THR A 87 -2.62 5.27 18.05
C THR A 87 -3.31 6.56 17.62
N LEU A 88 -4.60 6.45 17.30
CA LEU A 88 -5.45 7.59 16.96
C LEU A 88 -5.73 8.43 18.21
N ILE A 89 -5.62 9.75 18.09
CA ILE A 89 -6.01 10.72 19.12
C ILE A 89 -7.36 11.31 18.75
N TYR A 90 -8.34 11.10 19.61
CA TYR A 90 -9.67 11.66 19.42
C TYR A 90 -9.68 13.16 19.70
N THR A 91 -10.66 13.84 19.15
CA THR A 91 -10.96 15.21 19.54
C THR A 91 -11.45 15.26 21.00
N LYS A 92 -11.44 16.42 21.63
CA LYS A 92 -11.92 16.61 23.01
C LYS A 92 -13.40 16.31 23.20
N ASP A 93 -14.17 16.34 22.10
CA ASP A 93 -15.59 15.92 22.03
C ASP A 93 -15.77 14.46 21.55
N GLY A 94 -14.71 13.67 21.51
CA GLY A 94 -14.73 12.23 21.27
C GLY A 94 -14.86 11.79 19.81
N LYS A 95 -14.58 12.68 18.84
CA LYS A 95 -14.62 12.34 17.41
C LYS A 95 -13.28 11.83 16.91
N LYS A 96 -13.29 11.02 15.83
CA LYS A 96 -12.11 10.42 15.19
C LYS A 96 -11.29 11.42 14.36
N TYR A 97 -11.93 12.52 13.94
CA TYR A 97 -11.33 13.58 13.13
C TYR A 97 -12.00 14.94 13.43
N TYR A 98 -11.36 16.01 13.02
CA TYR A 98 -11.89 17.37 13.09
C TYR A 98 -12.07 17.96 11.69
N ARG A 99 -13.23 18.60 11.44
CA ARG A 99 -13.49 19.31 10.19
C ARG A 99 -13.23 20.80 10.37
N PHE A 100 -12.29 21.32 9.58
CA PHE A 100 -11.96 22.74 9.51
C PHE A 100 -12.25 23.28 8.10
N GLY A 101 -13.34 24.02 7.96
CA GLY A 101 -13.88 24.42 6.65
C GLY A 101 -14.35 23.22 5.84
N ASP A 102 -13.75 23.02 4.68
CA ASP A 102 -13.99 21.89 3.76
C ASP A 102 -12.96 20.74 3.92
N LYS A 103 -12.04 20.86 4.88
CA LYS A 103 -10.94 19.94 5.10
C LYS A 103 -11.11 19.15 6.38
N TYR A 104 -10.55 17.92 6.40
CA TYR A 104 -10.64 16.98 7.50
C TYR A 104 -9.25 16.68 8.04
N TYR A 105 -9.13 16.61 9.37
CA TYR A 105 -7.86 16.45 10.07
C TYR A 105 -7.98 15.36 11.11
N ARG A 106 -6.92 14.53 11.23
CA ARG A 106 -6.76 13.49 12.24
C ARG A 106 -5.40 13.58 12.89
N VAL A 107 -5.25 13.03 14.08
CA VAL A 107 -4.01 13.04 14.84
C VAL A 107 -3.68 11.63 15.30
N TYR A 108 -2.40 11.26 15.16
CA TYR A 108 -1.84 10.04 15.71
C TYR A 108 -0.69 10.34 16.66
N ILE A 109 -0.42 9.41 17.59
CA ILE A 109 0.82 9.45 18.38
C ILE A 109 1.98 9.17 17.42
N PHE A 110 3.05 9.96 17.52
CA PHE A 110 4.29 9.69 16.81
C PHE A 110 5.04 8.54 17.48
N ILE A 111 5.42 7.52 16.72
CA ILE A 111 6.19 6.37 17.20
C ILE A 111 7.67 6.75 17.16
N ASP A 112 8.23 7.12 18.30
CA ASP A 112 9.62 7.59 18.44
C ASP A 112 10.64 6.47 18.14
N LYS A 113 11.88 6.89 17.80
CA LYS A 113 13.02 6.00 17.53
C LYS A 113 12.74 4.99 16.43
N THR A 114 12.02 5.45 15.43
CA THR A 114 11.76 4.70 14.20
C THR A 114 12.11 5.52 12.98
N LEU A 115 12.38 4.84 11.89
CA LEU A 115 12.60 5.44 10.58
C LEU A 115 11.71 4.76 9.55
N SER A 116 11.28 5.53 8.56
CA SER A 116 10.60 5.08 7.35
C SER A 116 11.58 5.24 6.18
N LEU A 117 11.62 4.28 5.26
CA LEU A 117 12.55 4.26 4.12
C LEU A 117 11.78 4.24 2.81
N ASN A 118 12.10 5.16 1.90
CA ASN A 118 11.54 5.14 0.55
C ASN A 118 12.12 4.02 -0.31
N LEU A 119 13.39 3.64 -0.07
CA LEU A 119 14.08 2.54 -0.74
C LEU A 119 14.87 1.72 0.30
N ALA A 120 14.93 0.41 0.11
CA ALA A 120 15.75 -0.47 0.94
C ALA A 120 17.24 -0.15 0.72
N ARG A 121 17.97 0.05 1.80
CA ARG A 121 19.43 0.30 1.77
C ARG A 121 20.22 -1.00 1.57
N ASN A 122 19.59 -2.12 1.95
CA ASN A 122 20.16 -3.45 1.90
C ASN A 122 19.04 -4.52 1.97
N GLU A 123 19.37 -5.78 1.77
CA GLU A 123 18.42 -6.90 1.80
C GLU A 123 17.67 -7.02 3.14
N ASN A 124 18.31 -6.66 4.27
CA ASN A 124 17.67 -6.74 5.57
C ASN A 124 16.52 -5.74 5.73
N ASP A 125 16.64 -4.54 5.18
CA ASP A 125 15.55 -3.56 5.19
C ASP A 125 14.31 -4.12 4.44
N PHE A 126 14.54 -4.83 3.34
CA PHE A 126 13.46 -5.43 2.56
C PHE A 126 12.89 -6.69 3.23
N TYR A 127 13.74 -7.51 3.87
CA TYR A 127 13.30 -8.60 4.74
C TYR A 127 12.39 -8.11 5.86
N GLU A 128 12.81 -7.07 6.55
CA GLU A 128 12.04 -6.48 7.66
C GLU A 128 10.74 -5.81 7.18
N SER A 129 10.70 -5.28 5.95
CA SER A 129 9.44 -4.86 5.34
C SER A 129 8.46 -6.04 5.21
N GLY A 130 8.96 -7.19 4.72
CA GLY A 130 8.18 -8.42 4.69
C GLY A 130 7.70 -8.86 6.08
N VAL A 131 8.58 -8.80 7.09
CA VAL A 131 8.22 -9.08 8.49
C VAL A 131 7.12 -8.13 8.98
N GLY A 132 7.21 -6.83 8.67
CA GLY A 132 6.22 -5.84 9.07
C GLY A 132 4.83 -6.13 8.52
N PHE A 133 4.70 -6.31 7.20
CA PHE A 133 3.42 -6.61 6.57
C PHE A 133 2.90 -8.02 6.91
N GLY A 134 3.79 -9.01 7.03
CA GLY A 134 3.41 -10.35 7.49
C GLY A 134 2.85 -10.35 8.92
N LYS A 135 3.47 -9.60 9.84
CA LYS A 135 2.95 -9.37 11.20
C LYS A 135 1.60 -8.66 11.17
N PHE A 136 1.46 -7.62 10.35
CA PHE A 136 0.21 -6.88 10.21
C PHE A 136 -0.92 -7.80 9.75
N ALA A 137 -0.71 -8.59 8.70
CA ALA A 137 -1.70 -9.55 8.21
C ALA A 137 -2.03 -10.63 9.28
N ARG A 138 -1.03 -11.08 10.07
CA ARG A 138 -1.25 -12.00 11.19
C ARG A 138 -2.06 -11.38 12.33
N LEU A 139 -1.79 -10.13 12.69
CA LEU A 139 -2.54 -9.41 13.73
C LEU A 139 -4.02 -9.27 13.36
N LEU A 140 -4.33 -9.17 12.08
CA LEU A 140 -5.71 -9.09 11.57
C LEU A 140 -6.31 -10.46 11.22
N ASN A 141 -5.59 -11.55 11.45
CA ASN A 141 -6.14 -12.88 11.22
C ASN A 141 -7.32 -13.15 12.16
N GLY A 142 -8.47 -13.52 11.60
CA GLY A 142 -9.70 -13.70 12.36
C GLY A 142 -10.60 -12.46 12.45
N PHE A 143 -10.14 -11.29 11.98
CA PHE A 143 -11.01 -10.13 11.77
C PHE A 143 -11.97 -10.42 10.61
N ASP A 144 -13.25 -10.10 10.79
CA ASP A 144 -14.23 -10.26 9.72
C ASP A 144 -14.08 -9.15 8.67
N ALA A 145 -13.59 -9.51 7.49
CA ALA A 145 -13.41 -8.56 6.40
C ALA A 145 -14.74 -7.93 5.93
N GLY A 146 -15.89 -8.54 6.24
CA GLY A 146 -17.22 -7.99 5.96
C GLY A 146 -17.57 -6.77 6.82
N GLU A 147 -16.83 -6.49 7.90
CA GLU A 147 -17.00 -5.28 8.72
C GLU A 147 -16.27 -4.05 8.15
N ILE A 148 -15.45 -4.22 7.11
CA ILE A 148 -14.64 -3.17 6.51
C ILE A 148 -15.32 -2.63 5.25
N HIS A 149 -15.33 -1.31 5.11
CA HIS A 149 -15.93 -0.58 3.99
C HIS A 149 -14.95 -0.43 2.82
N ASP A 150 -15.45 -0.50 1.59
CA ASP A 150 -14.68 -0.17 0.39
C ASP A 150 -14.61 1.36 0.21
N VAL A 151 -13.59 1.98 0.80
CA VAL A 151 -13.38 3.45 0.75
C VAL A 151 -12.90 3.94 -0.62
N ILE A 152 -12.35 3.05 -1.43
CA ILE A 152 -12.03 3.26 -2.84
C ILE A 152 -12.61 2.07 -3.61
N PRO A 153 -13.76 2.23 -4.27
CA PRO A 153 -14.37 1.13 -5.02
C PRO A 153 -13.44 0.57 -6.08
N ASP A 154 -13.47 -0.76 -6.24
CA ASP A 154 -12.67 -1.49 -7.25
C ASP A 154 -11.16 -1.21 -7.18
N PHE A 155 -10.59 -0.98 -5.99
CA PHE A 155 -9.21 -0.53 -5.84
C PHE A 155 -8.21 -1.50 -6.50
N HIS A 156 -8.28 -2.80 -6.18
CA HIS A 156 -7.49 -3.87 -6.80
C HIS A 156 -8.35 -4.84 -7.64
N ASN A 157 -9.38 -4.30 -8.29
CA ASN A 157 -10.16 -5.07 -9.27
C ASN A 157 -9.52 -4.95 -10.65
N THR A 158 -8.55 -5.82 -10.95
CA THR A 158 -7.79 -5.77 -12.20
C THR A 158 -8.68 -6.00 -13.43
N ARG A 159 -9.82 -6.67 -13.30
CA ARG A 159 -10.81 -6.78 -14.37
C ARG A 159 -11.38 -5.40 -14.74
N VAL A 160 -11.79 -4.62 -13.75
CA VAL A 160 -12.26 -3.24 -13.96
C VAL A 160 -11.15 -2.34 -14.53
N ARG A 161 -9.89 -2.55 -14.10
CA ARG A 161 -8.74 -1.82 -14.69
C ARG A 161 -8.58 -2.15 -16.17
N TYR A 162 -8.73 -3.43 -16.54
CA TYR A 162 -8.73 -3.86 -17.95
C TYR A 162 -9.88 -3.20 -18.74
N ASP A 163 -11.10 -3.20 -18.22
CA ASP A 163 -12.26 -2.59 -18.89
C ASP A 163 -12.06 -1.07 -19.07
N ASN A 164 -11.47 -0.40 -18.11
CA ASN A 164 -11.12 1.03 -18.23
C ASN A 164 -10.04 1.27 -19.28
N PHE A 165 -9.04 0.39 -19.37
CA PHE A 165 -8.05 0.41 -20.45
C PHE A 165 -8.70 0.27 -21.83
N VAL A 166 -9.63 -0.68 -22.00
CA VAL A 166 -10.36 -0.87 -23.28
C VAL A 166 -11.13 0.41 -23.66
N LYS A 167 -11.82 1.03 -22.70
CA LYS A 167 -12.55 2.30 -22.94
C LYS A 167 -11.61 3.42 -23.39
N ALA A 168 -10.45 3.58 -22.71
CA ALA A 168 -9.45 4.58 -23.06
C ALA A 168 -8.87 4.33 -24.45
N LEU A 169 -8.60 3.06 -24.79
CA LEU A 169 -8.12 2.64 -26.10
C LEU A 169 -9.14 2.92 -27.22
N GLU A 170 -10.41 2.54 -27.01
CA GLU A 170 -11.48 2.79 -27.98
C GLU A 170 -11.73 4.29 -28.23
N ALA A 171 -11.59 5.09 -27.17
CA ALA A 171 -11.73 6.54 -27.27
C ALA A 171 -10.55 7.20 -27.99
N ASP A 172 -9.34 6.69 -27.77
CA ASP A 172 -8.04 7.23 -28.25
C ASP A 172 -8.00 8.76 -28.40
N LYS A 173 -8.50 9.42 -27.38
CA LYS A 173 -8.80 10.87 -27.38
C LYS A 173 -7.63 11.74 -27.82
N TYR A 174 -6.42 11.28 -27.61
CA TYR A 174 -5.18 12.00 -27.90
C TYR A 174 -4.38 11.40 -29.07
N GLY A 175 -4.90 10.36 -29.74
CA GLY A 175 -4.24 9.70 -30.88
C GLY A 175 -2.97 8.94 -30.51
N ARG A 176 -2.83 8.51 -29.23
CA ARG A 176 -1.60 7.91 -28.69
C ARG A 176 -1.53 6.39 -28.86
N ALA A 177 -2.63 5.73 -29.26
CA ALA A 177 -2.68 4.27 -29.39
C ALA A 177 -1.64 3.72 -30.38
N SER A 178 -1.38 4.45 -31.47
CA SER A 178 -0.36 4.08 -32.47
C SER A 178 1.08 4.08 -31.94
N GLU A 179 1.35 4.79 -30.83
CA GLU A 179 2.67 4.90 -30.22
C GLU A 179 2.98 3.78 -29.20
N CYS A 180 1.96 3.01 -28.82
CA CYS A 180 2.05 1.97 -27.78
C CYS A 180 1.38 0.64 -28.19
N ALA A 181 1.49 0.28 -29.48
CA ALA A 181 0.87 -0.93 -30.03
C ALA A 181 1.36 -2.23 -29.35
N GLU A 182 2.64 -2.29 -28.97
CA GLU A 182 3.22 -3.44 -28.27
C GLU A 182 2.64 -3.57 -26.85
N GLU A 183 2.51 -2.45 -26.13
CA GLU A 183 1.95 -2.42 -24.78
C GLU A 183 0.44 -2.75 -24.80
N ILE A 184 -0.28 -2.28 -25.80
CA ILE A 184 -1.69 -2.62 -26.01
C ILE A 184 -1.84 -4.15 -26.25
N LYS A 185 -1.00 -4.71 -27.11
CA LYS A 185 -0.99 -6.15 -27.36
C LYS A 185 -0.66 -6.93 -26.09
N PHE A 186 0.33 -6.47 -25.31
CA PHE A 186 0.74 -7.12 -24.06
C PHE A 186 -0.42 -7.24 -23.07
N VAL A 187 -1.20 -6.18 -22.91
CA VAL A 187 -2.40 -6.18 -22.03
C VAL A 187 -3.50 -7.07 -22.61
N THR A 188 -3.76 -6.96 -23.90
CA THR A 188 -4.85 -7.70 -24.57
C THR A 188 -4.63 -9.21 -24.50
N ASP A 189 -3.38 -9.67 -24.69
CA ASP A 189 -3.02 -11.09 -24.57
C ASP A 189 -3.23 -11.63 -23.15
N ARG A 190 -3.28 -10.76 -22.10
CA ARG A 190 -3.43 -11.12 -20.69
C ARG A 190 -4.84 -10.88 -20.12
N ARG A 191 -5.83 -10.63 -20.96
CA ARG A 191 -7.22 -10.38 -20.57
C ARG A 191 -7.75 -11.40 -19.54
N GLU A 192 -7.56 -12.69 -19.82
CA GLU A 192 -8.03 -13.75 -18.93
C GLU A 192 -7.32 -13.78 -17.58
N VAL A 193 -6.04 -13.39 -17.57
CA VAL A 193 -5.25 -13.29 -16.33
C VAL A 193 -5.80 -12.20 -15.42
N CYS A 194 -6.23 -11.06 -15.99
CA CYS A 194 -6.74 -9.90 -15.22
C CYS A 194 -7.92 -10.24 -14.29
N GLY A 195 -8.72 -11.27 -14.60
CA GLY A 195 -9.84 -11.69 -13.76
C GLY A 195 -9.52 -12.71 -12.68
N ARG A 196 -8.36 -13.37 -12.73
CA ARG A 196 -8.13 -14.61 -11.96
C ARG A 196 -8.25 -14.46 -10.45
N LEU A 197 -7.61 -13.45 -9.84
CA LEU A 197 -7.69 -13.26 -8.38
C LEU A 197 -9.09 -12.81 -7.94
N VAL A 198 -9.75 -11.96 -8.73
CA VAL A 198 -11.13 -11.52 -8.47
C VAL A 198 -12.09 -12.72 -8.50
N ASP A 199 -11.96 -13.61 -9.49
CA ASP A 199 -12.80 -14.82 -9.61
C ASP A 199 -12.52 -15.82 -8.46
N MET A 200 -11.26 -15.93 -8.03
CA MET A 200 -10.89 -16.79 -6.90
C MET A 200 -11.45 -16.27 -5.57
N LEU A 201 -11.50 -14.95 -5.38
CA LEU A 201 -12.19 -14.33 -4.23
C LEU A 201 -13.71 -14.54 -4.32
N ALA A 202 -14.31 -14.23 -5.46
CA ALA A 202 -15.77 -14.35 -5.67
C ALA A 202 -16.27 -15.78 -5.51
N SER A 203 -15.48 -16.78 -5.91
CA SER A 203 -15.82 -18.20 -5.74
C SER A 203 -15.51 -18.75 -4.33
N GLY A 204 -14.91 -17.96 -3.44
CA GLY A 204 -14.47 -18.41 -2.12
C GLY A 204 -13.23 -19.32 -2.13
N ARG A 205 -12.57 -19.48 -3.28
CA ARG A 205 -11.29 -20.22 -3.36
C ARG A 205 -10.17 -19.53 -2.62
N LEU A 206 -10.15 -18.19 -2.63
CA LEU A 206 -9.34 -17.36 -1.75
C LEU A 206 -10.21 -16.75 -0.68
N LYS A 207 -9.68 -16.68 0.54
CA LYS A 207 -10.34 -16.02 1.65
C LYS A 207 -10.27 -14.51 1.47
N SER A 208 -11.41 -13.82 1.66
CA SER A 208 -11.39 -12.38 1.87
C SER A 208 -10.80 -12.06 3.23
N ARG A 209 -9.81 -11.18 3.26
CA ARG A 209 -9.11 -10.71 4.47
C ARG A 209 -9.12 -9.20 4.51
N VAL A 210 -8.81 -8.64 5.65
CA VAL A 210 -8.45 -7.22 5.74
C VAL A 210 -7.03 -7.06 5.21
N THR A 211 -6.87 -6.24 4.18
CA THR A 211 -5.59 -6.00 3.48
C THR A 211 -5.21 -4.53 3.57
N HIS A 212 -3.92 -4.25 3.55
CA HIS A 212 -3.38 -2.88 3.59
C HIS A 212 -3.55 -2.16 2.25
N ASN A 213 -3.32 -2.88 1.15
CA ASN A 213 -3.46 -2.44 -0.25
C ASN A 213 -2.49 -1.31 -0.72
N ASP A 214 -1.53 -0.90 0.10
CA ASP A 214 -0.42 0.00 -0.30
C ASP A 214 0.84 -0.39 0.47
N THR A 215 1.40 -1.56 0.16
CA THR A 215 2.46 -2.19 0.94
C THR A 215 3.86 -1.77 0.53
N LYS A 216 4.06 -0.46 0.39
CA LYS A 216 5.38 0.13 0.14
C LYS A 216 6.25 0.09 1.38
N LEU A 217 7.56 0.01 1.18
CA LEU A 217 8.55 -0.02 2.26
C LEU A 217 8.40 1.16 3.24
N ASN A 218 8.06 2.35 2.76
CA ASN A 218 7.89 3.53 3.61
C ASN A 218 6.66 3.48 4.53
N ASN A 219 5.79 2.51 4.35
CA ASN A 219 4.65 2.23 5.25
C ASN A 219 5.00 1.24 6.37
N VAL A 220 6.26 0.81 6.46
CA VAL A 220 6.79 0.06 7.60
C VAL A 220 7.78 0.93 8.39
N LEU A 221 7.52 1.11 9.67
CA LEU A 221 8.45 1.75 10.58
C LEU A 221 9.49 0.73 11.07
N LEU A 222 10.76 1.05 10.88
CA LEU A 222 11.89 0.25 11.36
C LEU A 222 12.49 0.89 12.61
N ASP A 223 12.88 0.10 13.60
CA ASP A 223 13.60 0.59 14.79
C ASP A 223 14.96 1.14 14.39
N GLU A 224 15.28 2.37 14.82
CA GLU A 224 16.51 3.09 14.45
C GLU A 224 17.80 2.34 14.81
N LYS A 225 17.78 1.54 15.88
CA LYS A 225 18.97 0.87 16.41
C LYS A 225 19.15 -0.53 15.86
N THR A 226 18.05 -1.28 15.80
CA THR A 226 18.08 -2.70 15.44
C THR A 226 17.73 -2.96 13.99
N GLY A 227 17.12 -2.00 13.29
CA GLY A 227 16.61 -2.15 11.93
C GLY A 227 15.39 -3.05 11.82
N LYS A 228 14.81 -3.54 12.94
CA LYS A 228 13.66 -4.45 12.93
C LYS A 228 12.35 -3.72 12.68
N ALA A 229 11.42 -4.39 12.02
CA ALA A 229 10.06 -3.89 11.81
C ALA A 229 9.34 -3.69 13.15
N VAL A 230 8.75 -2.52 13.33
CA VAL A 230 8.05 -2.07 14.53
C VAL A 230 6.55 -2.01 14.29
N ALA A 231 6.11 -1.18 13.34
CA ALA A 231 4.70 -0.94 13.07
C ALA A 231 4.45 -0.69 11.57
N VAL A 232 3.24 -0.99 11.13
CA VAL A 232 2.73 -0.59 9.82
C VAL A 232 1.91 0.69 9.98
N ILE A 233 2.07 1.62 9.05
CA ILE A 233 1.41 2.94 9.04
C ILE A 233 0.69 3.17 7.72
N ASP A 234 -0.05 4.28 7.60
CA ASP A 234 -0.81 4.69 6.42
C ASP A 234 -1.94 3.71 6.06
N LEU A 235 -2.91 3.59 6.98
CA LEU A 235 -4.04 2.65 6.87
C LEU A 235 -5.20 3.17 6.01
N ASP A 236 -4.99 4.15 5.15
CA ASP A 236 -6.06 4.79 4.38
C ASP A 236 -6.65 3.89 3.30
N THR A 237 -5.88 2.94 2.83
CA THR A 237 -6.29 1.98 1.81
C THR A 237 -6.71 0.62 2.39
N VAL A 238 -6.86 0.54 3.71
CA VAL A 238 -7.30 -0.71 4.35
C VAL A 238 -8.74 -1.02 3.96
N MET A 239 -8.90 -2.11 3.23
CA MET A 239 -10.19 -2.63 2.74
C MET A 239 -10.17 -4.15 2.76
N SER A 240 -11.31 -4.76 2.39
CA SER A 240 -11.35 -6.21 2.18
C SER A 240 -10.64 -6.59 0.87
N GLY A 241 -9.90 -7.70 0.88
CA GLY A 241 -9.17 -8.15 -0.31
C GLY A 241 -8.49 -9.50 -0.13
N SER A 242 -7.56 -9.80 -1.04
CA SER A 242 -6.69 -10.97 -0.94
C SER A 242 -5.36 -10.60 -0.32
N VAL A 243 -4.84 -11.44 0.57
CA VAL A 243 -3.46 -11.30 1.06
C VAL A 243 -2.43 -11.29 -0.07
N CYS A 244 -2.78 -11.84 -1.24
CA CYS A 244 -1.94 -11.82 -2.44
C CYS A 244 -1.77 -10.40 -3.01
N TYR A 245 -2.69 -9.47 -2.73
CA TYR A 245 -2.54 -8.06 -3.12
C TYR A 245 -1.41 -7.40 -2.33
N ASP A 246 -1.42 -7.54 -1.01
CA ASP A 246 -0.39 -6.98 -0.13
C ASP A 246 1.00 -7.56 -0.44
N PHE A 247 1.08 -8.88 -0.58
CA PHE A 247 2.32 -9.54 -0.97
C PHE A 247 2.81 -9.04 -2.34
N GLY A 248 1.90 -9.01 -3.31
CA GLY A 248 2.22 -8.66 -4.70
C GLY A 248 2.64 -7.21 -4.88
N ASP A 249 2.02 -6.25 -4.18
CA ASP A 249 2.38 -4.83 -4.29
C ASP A 249 3.78 -4.55 -3.74
N SER A 250 4.15 -5.17 -2.60
CA SER A 250 5.53 -5.11 -2.09
C SER A 250 6.54 -5.71 -3.06
N VAL A 251 6.22 -6.86 -3.66
CA VAL A 251 7.09 -7.53 -4.64
C VAL A 251 7.25 -6.67 -5.89
N ARG A 252 6.16 -6.11 -6.42
CA ARG A 252 6.18 -5.20 -7.57
C ARG A 252 7.19 -4.07 -7.39
N PHE A 253 7.17 -3.44 -6.24
CA PHE A 253 8.02 -2.29 -5.96
C PHE A 253 9.44 -2.69 -5.54
N GLY A 254 9.57 -3.68 -4.68
CA GLY A 254 10.82 -4.01 -4.00
C GLY A 254 11.70 -5.03 -4.74
N CYS A 255 11.16 -5.81 -5.69
CA CYS A 255 11.94 -6.81 -6.43
C CYS A 255 12.40 -6.33 -7.81
N SER A 256 12.28 -5.04 -8.13
CA SER A 256 12.86 -4.44 -9.34
C SER A 256 14.30 -4.03 -9.09
N THR A 257 15.18 -4.26 -10.09
CA THR A 257 16.59 -3.80 -10.07
C THR A 257 16.74 -2.33 -10.45
N ALA A 258 15.67 -1.69 -10.95
CA ALA A 258 15.67 -0.32 -11.44
C ALA A 258 14.48 0.46 -10.89
N LEU A 259 14.53 1.78 -11.03
CA LEU A 259 13.41 2.67 -10.68
C LEU A 259 12.21 2.42 -11.61
N GLU A 260 11.02 2.77 -11.12
CA GLU A 260 9.77 2.59 -11.85
C GLU A 260 9.73 3.34 -13.20
N ASP A 261 10.50 4.40 -13.34
CA ASP A 261 10.59 5.23 -14.54
C ASP A 261 11.94 5.14 -15.29
N GLU A 262 12.66 4.00 -15.14
CA GLU A 262 13.88 3.71 -15.92
C GLU A 262 13.54 3.57 -17.40
N GLU A 263 14.24 4.33 -18.25
CA GLU A 263 14.03 4.33 -19.71
C GLU A 263 14.75 3.16 -20.42
N ASN A 264 15.87 2.72 -19.87
CA ASN A 264 16.61 1.58 -20.41
C ASN A 264 16.11 0.26 -19.81
N LEU A 265 15.24 -0.43 -20.55
CA LEU A 265 14.66 -1.69 -20.10
C LEU A 265 15.69 -2.83 -19.91
N GLU A 266 16.90 -2.71 -20.43
CA GLU A 266 17.98 -3.67 -20.16
C GLU A 266 18.50 -3.62 -18.72
N LYS A 267 18.17 -2.55 -17.97
CA LYS A 267 18.47 -2.43 -16.54
C LYS A 267 17.34 -2.91 -15.66
N VAL A 268 16.15 -3.11 -16.23
CA VAL A 268 14.93 -3.47 -15.50
C VAL A 268 14.82 -4.99 -15.43
N HIS A 269 15.05 -5.56 -14.27
CA HIS A 269 14.94 -7.01 -14.04
C HIS A 269 14.16 -7.31 -12.76
N PHE A 270 13.45 -8.42 -12.77
CA PHE A 270 12.86 -9.03 -11.60
C PHE A 270 13.93 -9.81 -10.82
N SER A 271 14.19 -9.40 -9.60
CA SER A 271 15.16 -10.07 -8.71
C SER A 271 14.52 -11.22 -7.93
N LEU A 272 14.76 -12.45 -8.39
CA LEU A 272 14.31 -13.64 -7.66
C LEU A 272 14.96 -13.75 -6.27
N ALA A 273 16.17 -13.22 -6.09
CA ALA A 273 16.85 -13.17 -4.79
C ALA A 273 16.11 -12.25 -3.80
N LEU A 274 15.69 -11.06 -4.23
CA LEU A 274 14.88 -10.18 -3.38
C LEU A 274 13.48 -10.75 -3.12
N PHE A 275 12.91 -11.47 -4.09
CA PHE A 275 11.66 -12.21 -3.87
C PHE A 275 11.80 -13.28 -2.79
N ASP A 276 12.91 -14.06 -2.76
CA ASP A 276 13.20 -15.04 -1.69
C ASP A 276 13.32 -14.33 -0.33
N VAL A 277 14.07 -13.23 -0.28
CA VAL A 277 14.25 -12.43 0.94
C VAL A 277 12.92 -11.91 1.50
N TYR A 278 12.08 -11.30 0.65
CA TYR A 278 10.77 -10.79 1.06
C TYR A 278 9.83 -11.92 1.48
N SER A 279 9.75 -13.00 0.69
CA SER A 279 8.90 -14.16 0.98
C SER A 279 9.24 -14.77 2.34
N ARG A 280 10.53 -14.91 2.66
CA ARG A 280 10.99 -15.39 3.97
C ARG A 280 10.51 -14.50 5.12
N GLY A 281 10.59 -13.16 4.95
CA GLY A 281 10.12 -12.21 5.97
C GLY A 281 8.61 -12.26 6.14
N PHE A 282 7.88 -12.14 5.05
CA PHE A 282 6.41 -12.05 5.03
C PHE A 282 5.75 -13.35 5.52
N LEU A 283 6.08 -14.48 4.90
CA LEU A 283 5.47 -15.78 5.25
C LEU A 283 5.92 -16.27 6.61
N GLY A 284 7.20 -16.09 6.97
CA GLY A 284 7.70 -16.41 8.31
C GLY A 284 7.00 -15.63 9.42
N ALA A 285 6.69 -14.35 9.18
CA ALA A 285 5.97 -13.53 10.15
C ALA A 285 4.47 -13.84 10.22
N LEU A 286 3.86 -14.28 9.13
CA LEU A 286 2.48 -14.77 9.09
C LEU A 286 2.26 -16.02 9.94
N GLY A 287 3.25 -16.91 10.03
CA GLY A 287 3.21 -18.05 10.93
C GLY A 287 2.20 -19.14 10.56
N GLY A 288 2.05 -19.45 9.27
CA GLY A 288 1.23 -20.57 8.79
C GLY A 288 -0.29 -20.36 8.86
N VAL A 289 -0.77 -19.12 8.86
CA VAL A 289 -2.22 -18.82 8.92
C VAL A 289 -2.91 -18.84 7.54
N LEU A 290 -2.14 -19.01 6.48
CA LEU A 290 -2.65 -19.06 5.11
C LEU A 290 -3.14 -20.46 4.73
N SER A 291 -4.18 -20.49 3.91
CA SER A 291 -4.60 -21.73 3.23
C SER A 291 -3.60 -22.10 2.12
N PRO A 292 -3.51 -23.37 1.71
CA PRO A 292 -2.69 -23.78 0.57
C PRO A 292 -3.00 -22.98 -0.71
N ALA A 293 -4.28 -22.68 -0.96
CA ALA A 293 -4.70 -21.90 -2.12
C ALA A 293 -4.17 -20.45 -2.09
N GLU A 294 -4.07 -19.84 -0.89
CA GLU A 294 -3.49 -18.50 -0.74
C GLU A 294 -1.96 -18.55 -1.00
N VAL A 295 -1.26 -19.54 -0.45
CA VAL A 295 0.18 -19.73 -0.68
C VAL A 295 0.46 -19.95 -2.16
N ASP A 296 -0.25 -20.86 -2.81
CA ASP A 296 -0.12 -21.15 -4.25
C ASP A 296 -0.38 -19.92 -5.13
N SER A 297 -1.17 -18.97 -4.63
CA SER A 297 -1.56 -17.76 -5.36
C SER A 297 -0.63 -16.56 -5.13
N MET A 298 0.37 -16.63 -4.23
CA MET A 298 1.31 -15.54 -3.99
C MET A 298 2.10 -15.09 -5.25
N PRO A 299 2.66 -16.02 -6.06
CA PRO A 299 3.30 -15.64 -7.31
C PRO A 299 2.33 -14.96 -8.28
N LEU A 300 1.08 -15.46 -8.37
CA LEU A 300 0.05 -14.82 -9.18
C LEU A 300 -0.28 -13.42 -8.67
N GLY A 301 -0.32 -13.20 -7.35
CA GLY A 301 -0.47 -11.87 -6.73
C GLY A 301 0.59 -10.90 -7.20
N SER A 302 1.86 -11.34 -7.23
CA SER A 302 2.99 -10.53 -7.70
C SER A 302 2.83 -10.13 -9.18
N VAL A 303 2.51 -11.08 -10.04
CA VAL A 303 2.23 -10.84 -11.46
C VAL A 303 1.05 -9.87 -11.63
N MET A 304 -0.05 -10.11 -10.90
CA MET A 304 -1.27 -9.32 -11.03
C MET A 304 -1.10 -7.87 -10.57
N MET A 305 -0.46 -7.63 -9.43
CA MET A 305 -0.25 -6.27 -8.94
C MET A 305 0.67 -5.46 -9.85
N THR A 306 1.69 -6.13 -10.42
CA THR A 306 2.59 -5.51 -11.40
C THR A 306 1.87 -5.22 -12.72
N LEU A 307 1.09 -6.17 -13.24
CA LEU A 307 0.28 -6.00 -14.45
C LEU A 307 -0.75 -4.88 -14.28
N GLU A 308 -1.48 -4.88 -13.15
CA GLU A 308 -2.48 -3.85 -12.84
C GLU A 308 -1.86 -2.45 -12.84
N CYS A 309 -0.70 -2.29 -12.20
CA CYS A 309 0.00 -1.00 -12.17
C CYS A 309 0.40 -0.56 -13.59
N GLY A 310 0.94 -1.45 -14.42
CA GLY A 310 1.25 -1.19 -15.80
C GLY A 310 0.04 -0.82 -16.65
N ILE A 311 -1.09 -1.53 -16.48
CA ILE A 311 -2.36 -1.21 -17.15
C ILE A 311 -2.84 0.19 -16.74
N ARG A 312 -2.75 0.56 -15.46
CA ARG A 312 -3.15 1.90 -14.98
C ARG A 312 -2.29 3.00 -15.60
N PHE A 313 -0.97 2.81 -15.71
CA PHE A 313 -0.08 3.76 -16.40
C PHE A 313 -0.42 3.89 -17.89
N LEU A 314 -0.66 2.76 -18.58
CA LEU A 314 -1.04 2.78 -19.99
C LEU A 314 -2.39 3.47 -20.22
N THR A 315 -3.37 3.20 -19.36
CA THR A 315 -4.70 3.85 -19.39
C THR A 315 -4.57 5.35 -19.24
N ASP A 316 -3.80 5.80 -18.24
CA ASP A 316 -3.59 7.24 -18.00
C ASP A 316 -2.82 7.92 -19.14
N TYR A 317 -1.85 7.23 -19.75
CA TYR A 317 -1.16 7.70 -20.95
C TYR A 317 -2.14 7.93 -22.10
N LEU A 318 -3.01 6.96 -22.37
CA LEU A 318 -4.04 7.08 -23.43
C LEU A 318 -5.05 8.19 -23.13
N ASP A 319 -5.39 8.40 -21.85
CA ASP A 319 -6.31 9.44 -21.37
C ASP A 319 -5.66 10.83 -21.23
N GLY A 320 -4.38 10.98 -21.54
CA GLY A 320 -3.69 12.29 -21.58
C GLY A 320 -2.97 12.68 -20.30
N ASP A 321 -2.53 11.71 -19.48
CA ASP A 321 -1.73 11.89 -18.26
C ASP A 321 -2.44 12.74 -17.18
N ASN A 322 -3.68 12.38 -16.85
CA ASN A 322 -4.53 13.17 -15.94
C ASN A 322 -4.50 12.67 -14.49
N TYR A 323 -4.16 11.41 -14.26
CA TYR A 323 -4.24 10.78 -12.95
C TYR A 323 -2.89 10.80 -12.21
N PHE A 324 -1.83 10.29 -12.84
CA PHE A 324 -0.51 10.25 -12.23
C PHE A 324 0.27 11.55 -12.53
N LYS A 325 1.05 12.00 -11.54
CA LYS A 325 1.98 13.11 -11.77
C LYS A 325 3.04 12.70 -12.78
N VAL A 326 3.19 13.49 -13.83
CA VAL A 326 4.22 13.32 -14.85
C VAL A 326 5.25 14.45 -14.76
N SER A 327 6.53 14.13 -14.95
CA SER A 327 7.65 15.08 -14.90
C SER A 327 8.41 15.18 -16.23
N LYS A 328 8.10 14.29 -17.19
CA LYS A 328 8.74 14.23 -18.52
C LYS A 328 7.74 13.72 -19.56
N ASP A 329 8.08 13.87 -20.82
CA ASP A 329 7.29 13.32 -21.92
C ASP A 329 7.19 11.81 -21.82
N LYS A 330 6.02 11.23 -22.14
CA LYS A 330 5.72 9.80 -22.12
C LYS A 330 6.02 9.11 -20.76
N HIS A 331 6.02 9.86 -19.65
CA HIS A 331 6.41 9.34 -18.35
C HIS A 331 5.60 8.11 -17.95
N ASN A 332 4.26 8.14 -18.14
CA ASN A 332 3.41 6.99 -17.85
C ASN A 332 3.65 5.80 -18.80
N LEU A 333 3.99 6.05 -20.07
CA LEU A 333 4.36 4.99 -21.01
C LEU A 333 5.69 4.32 -20.60
N ILE A 334 6.67 5.10 -20.14
CA ILE A 334 7.94 4.58 -19.61
C ILE A 334 7.67 3.69 -18.40
N ARG A 335 6.87 4.17 -17.44
CA ARG A 335 6.47 3.39 -16.25
C ARG A 335 5.70 2.11 -16.63
N CYS A 336 4.81 2.18 -17.60
CA CYS A 336 4.12 1.02 -18.13
C CYS A 336 5.10 -0.06 -18.63
N ARG A 337 6.09 0.35 -19.41
CA ARG A 337 7.11 -0.55 -19.98
C ARG A 337 7.94 -1.25 -18.93
N THR A 338 8.35 -0.53 -17.88
CA THR A 338 9.08 -1.16 -16.75
C THR A 338 8.24 -2.22 -16.06
N GLN A 339 6.94 -1.94 -15.80
CA GLN A 339 6.05 -2.91 -15.19
C GLN A 339 5.83 -4.14 -16.09
N PHE A 340 5.63 -3.96 -17.38
CA PHE A 340 5.43 -5.10 -18.30
C PHE A 340 6.70 -5.94 -18.48
N LYS A 341 7.86 -5.32 -18.42
CA LYS A 341 9.14 -6.04 -18.39
C LYS A 341 9.24 -6.94 -17.15
N LEU A 342 8.90 -6.42 -15.97
CA LEU A 342 8.86 -7.19 -14.72
C LEU A 342 7.82 -8.32 -14.78
N VAL A 343 6.61 -8.08 -15.33
CA VAL A 343 5.60 -9.12 -15.52
C VAL A 343 6.13 -10.27 -16.35
N SER A 344 6.77 -9.99 -17.49
CA SER A 344 7.34 -11.05 -18.35
C SER A 344 8.36 -11.90 -17.61
N GLU A 345 9.27 -11.28 -16.85
CA GLU A 345 10.30 -12.00 -16.10
C GLU A 345 9.73 -12.77 -14.89
N MET A 346 8.63 -12.28 -14.26
CA MET A 346 7.90 -13.01 -13.23
C MET A 346 7.19 -14.24 -13.82
N GLU A 347 6.57 -14.11 -15.01
CA GLU A 347 5.96 -15.23 -15.71
C GLU A 347 6.98 -16.31 -16.05
N ASP A 348 8.16 -15.93 -16.57
CA ASP A 348 9.28 -16.84 -16.87
C ASP A 348 9.86 -17.51 -15.60
N SER A 349 9.71 -16.86 -14.44
CA SER A 349 10.22 -17.33 -13.16
C SER A 349 9.14 -17.97 -12.27
N PHE A 350 7.91 -18.14 -12.76
CA PHE A 350 6.74 -18.48 -11.94
C PHE A 350 6.93 -19.75 -11.10
N ASP A 351 7.45 -20.83 -11.66
CA ASP A 351 7.68 -22.09 -10.94
C ASP A 351 8.74 -21.92 -9.84
N LYS A 352 9.76 -21.09 -10.07
CA LYS A 352 10.77 -20.77 -9.06
C LYS A 352 10.18 -19.92 -7.93
N MET A 353 9.32 -18.96 -8.26
CA MET A 353 8.59 -18.17 -7.26
C MET A 353 7.68 -19.08 -6.41
N LEU A 354 6.98 -20.02 -7.04
CA LEU A 354 6.13 -20.99 -6.35
C LEU A 354 6.95 -21.87 -5.38
N ALA A 355 8.08 -22.38 -5.81
CA ALA A 355 8.98 -23.16 -4.95
C ALA A 355 9.49 -22.34 -3.74
N ILE A 356 9.75 -21.05 -3.93
CA ILE A 356 10.19 -20.15 -2.85
C ILE A 356 9.07 -19.93 -1.83
N VAL A 357 7.85 -19.64 -2.25
CA VAL A 357 6.75 -19.42 -1.30
C VAL A 357 6.43 -20.69 -0.50
N HIS A 358 6.46 -21.86 -1.13
CA HIS A 358 6.27 -23.15 -0.45
C HIS A 358 7.37 -23.45 0.59
N LYS A 359 8.58 -22.96 0.39
CA LYS A 359 9.71 -23.13 1.32
C LYS A 359 9.46 -22.45 2.66
N TYR A 360 8.67 -21.35 2.68
CA TYR A 360 8.49 -20.50 3.85
C TYR A 360 7.06 -20.48 4.42
N ALA A 361 6.09 -21.14 3.76
CA ALA A 361 4.68 -21.20 4.17
C ALA A 361 4.42 -22.20 5.32
#